data_3503234d4eee93291e90e8c3a1ca1c25
#
_entry.id   3503234d4eee93291e90e8c3a1ca1c25
#
_cell.length_a   1.000
_cell.length_b   1.000
_cell.length_c   1.000
_cell.angle_alpha   90.00
_cell.angle_beta   90.00
_cell.angle_gamma   90.00
#
_symmetry.space_group_name_H-M   'P 1'
#
loop_
_entity.id
_entity.type
_entity.pdbx_description
1 polymer ?
#
loop_
_entity_poly.entity_id
_entity_poly.type
_entity_poly.pdbx_seq_one_letter_code
_entity_poly.pdbx_strand_id
1 'polypeptide(L)'
;MSFLITPISATRLDALRHDGTDDAGERFAPFVAEQDGAPLRCCLRDARAGERLALVAYRPDGTAGAYREIGPVFMHADPCEGYAERTTYPPGFRHRRQVFRAYDRTGRIADALAVEGTRAETAIAKLFARPDVATLHSRNVLYGCFMFAIDPA
;
A
#
# COMPACT_ATOMS: atom_id res chain seq x y z
N MET A 1 -4.25 -11.36 18.18
CA MET A 1 -3.50 -10.13 17.98
C MET A 1 -4.25 -9.21 17.06
N SER A 2 -4.43 -7.96 17.44
CA SER A 2 -5.10 -6.96 16.64
C SER A 2 -4.09 -6.14 15.81
N PHE A 3 -4.50 -5.73 14.63
CA PHE A 3 -3.71 -4.91 13.72
C PHE A 3 -4.60 -3.88 13.03
N LEU A 4 -3.98 -2.89 12.44
CA LEU A 4 -4.68 -1.88 11.65
C LEU A 4 -4.11 -1.83 10.24
N ILE A 5 -4.98 -1.92 9.25
CA ILE A 5 -4.65 -1.62 7.87
C ILE A 5 -4.53 -0.11 7.72
N THR A 6 -3.41 0.34 7.20
CA THR A 6 -3.09 1.77 7.04
C THR A 6 -2.86 2.06 5.56
N PRO A 7 -3.92 2.44 4.82
CA PRO A 7 -3.79 2.86 3.43
C PRO A 7 -3.05 4.21 3.36
N ILE A 8 -2.64 4.61 2.17
CA ILE A 8 -2.17 5.98 1.97
C ILE A 8 -3.29 6.93 2.41
N SER A 9 -2.96 7.92 3.26
CA SER A 9 -3.98 8.81 3.83
C SER A 9 -4.71 9.60 2.75
N ALA A 10 -6.00 9.89 2.98
CA ALA A 10 -6.79 10.73 2.09
C ALA A 10 -6.16 12.12 1.92
N THR A 11 -5.61 12.69 3.00
CA THR A 11 -4.90 13.97 2.97
C THR A 11 -3.71 13.93 2.01
N ARG A 12 -2.91 12.86 2.05
CA ARG A 12 -1.76 12.69 1.16
C ARG A 12 -2.19 12.53 -0.30
N LEU A 13 -3.21 11.71 -0.55
CA LEU A 13 -3.75 11.50 -1.90
C LEU A 13 -4.35 12.79 -2.48
N ASP A 14 -5.07 13.55 -1.67
CA ASP A 14 -5.66 14.82 -2.10
C ASP A 14 -4.58 15.86 -2.41
N ALA A 15 -3.49 15.89 -1.65
CA ALA A 15 -2.34 16.75 -1.94
C ALA A 15 -1.72 16.39 -3.30
N LEU A 16 -1.51 15.11 -3.59
CA LEU A 16 -1.01 14.66 -4.89
C LEU A 16 -1.94 15.09 -6.02
N ARG A 17 -3.24 14.91 -5.86
CA ARG A 17 -4.25 15.34 -6.87
C ARG A 17 -4.24 16.83 -7.09
N HIS A 18 -4.16 17.61 -6.02
CA HIS A 18 -4.14 19.08 -6.09
C HIS A 18 -2.86 19.58 -6.76
N ASP A 19 -1.71 19.06 -6.36
CA ASP A 19 -0.41 19.55 -6.84
C ASP A 19 -0.13 19.10 -8.28
N GLY A 20 -0.63 17.92 -8.69
CA GLY A 20 -0.37 17.35 -10.00
C GLY A 20 1.07 16.93 -10.20
N THR A 21 1.84 16.85 -9.11
CA THR A 21 3.25 16.47 -9.06
C THR A 21 3.41 15.40 -8.00
N ASP A 22 4.16 14.36 -8.30
CA ASP A 22 4.34 13.22 -7.40
C ASP A 22 5.59 13.36 -6.49
N ASP A 23 5.88 12.34 -5.69
CA ASP A 23 6.99 12.36 -4.73
C ASP A 23 8.37 12.32 -5.41
N ALA A 24 8.45 11.99 -6.70
CA ALA A 24 9.66 12.08 -7.49
C ALA A 24 9.84 13.45 -8.16
N GLY A 25 8.89 14.37 -7.96
CA GLY A 25 8.88 15.68 -8.61
C GLY A 25 8.40 15.67 -10.05
N GLU A 26 7.81 14.55 -10.49
CA GLU A 26 7.29 14.39 -11.85
C GLU A 26 5.81 14.79 -11.94
N ARG A 27 5.44 15.43 -13.04
CA ARG A 27 4.05 15.71 -13.32
C ARG A 27 3.37 14.45 -13.83
N PHE A 28 2.11 14.28 -13.45
CA PHE A 28 1.31 13.16 -13.91
C PHE A 28 -0.05 13.65 -14.43
N ALA A 29 -0.66 12.84 -15.28
CA ALA A 29 -1.98 13.11 -15.83
C ALA A 29 -2.90 11.90 -15.62
N PRO A 30 -4.20 12.13 -15.37
CA PRO A 30 -5.17 11.06 -15.30
C PRO A 30 -5.29 10.29 -16.62
N PHE A 31 -5.64 9.02 -16.51
CA PHE A 31 -5.94 8.16 -17.67
C PHE A 31 -7.13 7.25 -17.34
N VAL A 32 -7.76 6.71 -18.37
CA VAL A 32 -8.87 5.76 -18.22
C VAL A 32 -8.31 4.34 -18.27
N ALA A 33 -8.66 3.51 -17.29
CA ALA A 33 -8.26 2.11 -17.25
C ALA A 33 -8.88 1.37 -18.44
N GLU A 34 -8.03 0.72 -19.23
CA GLU A 34 -8.48 -0.07 -20.40
C GLU A 34 -8.95 -1.46 -19.99
N GLN A 35 -8.48 -1.95 -18.83
CA GLN A 35 -8.80 -3.27 -18.30
C GLN A 35 -8.85 -3.24 -16.77
N ASP A 36 -9.44 -4.29 -16.19
CA ASP A 36 -9.46 -4.49 -14.74
C ASP A 36 -8.07 -4.87 -14.23
N GLY A 37 -7.80 -4.58 -12.95
CA GLY A 37 -6.71 -5.22 -12.24
C GLY A 37 -5.64 -4.30 -11.65
N ALA A 38 -5.59 -3.01 -11.99
CA ALA A 38 -4.64 -2.09 -11.35
C ALA A 38 -4.98 -1.94 -9.86
N PRO A 39 -4.06 -2.26 -8.94
CA PRO A 39 -4.36 -2.21 -7.50
C PRO A 39 -4.39 -0.77 -7.00
N LEU A 40 -5.56 -0.32 -6.54
CA LEU A 40 -5.79 1.04 -6.08
C LEU A 40 -5.38 1.19 -4.62
N ARG A 41 -4.56 2.21 -4.31
CA ARG A 41 -4.07 2.49 -2.96
C ARG A 41 -5.01 3.39 -2.16
N CYS A 42 -5.97 4.00 -2.80
CA CYS A 42 -6.95 4.85 -2.13
C CYS A 42 -8.07 4.05 -1.44
N CYS A 43 -8.56 3.00 -2.08
CA CYS A 43 -9.70 2.21 -1.60
C CYS A 43 -9.41 0.71 -1.45
N LEU A 44 -8.16 0.28 -1.69
CA LEU A 44 -7.64 -1.07 -1.49
C LEU A 44 -8.46 -2.16 -2.22
N ARG A 45 -8.71 -1.93 -3.49
CA ARG A 45 -9.29 -2.89 -4.43
C ARG A 45 -8.67 -2.72 -5.80
N ASP A 46 -8.90 -3.67 -6.69
CA ASP A 46 -8.50 -3.52 -8.09
C ASP A 46 -9.41 -2.52 -8.81
N ALA A 47 -8.80 -1.76 -9.71
CA ALA A 47 -9.54 -0.91 -10.63
C ALA A 47 -10.36 -1.74 -11.61
N ARG A 48 -11.43 -1.16 -12.09
CA ARG A 48 -12.26 -1.70 -13.18
C ARG A 48 -12.03 -0.89 -14.45
N ALA A 49 -12.13 -1.56 -15.58
CA ALA A 49 -12.08 -0.89 -16.87
C ALA A 49 -13.08 0.28 -16.92
N GLY A 50 -12.67 1.41 -17.48
CA GLY A 50 -13.46 2.62 -17.55
C GLY A 50 -13.28 3.58 -16.36
N GLU A 51 -12.68 3.13 -15.27
CA GLU A 51 -12.38 4.03 -14.15
C GLU A 51 -11.22 4.98 -14.49
N ARG A 52 -11.29 6.17 -13.94
CA ARG A 52 -10.29 7.22 -14.14
C ARG A 52 -9.23 7.13 -13.06
N LEU A 53 -7.99 6.86 -13.48
CA LEU A 53 -6.86 6.56 -12.59
C LEU A 53 -5.73 7.55 -12.75
N ALA A 54 -4.82 7.55 -11.78
CA ALA A 54 -3.50 8.16 -11.90
C ALA A 54 -2.44 7.16 -11.43
N LEU A 55 -1.29 7.18 -12.09
CA LEU A 55 -0.09 6.43 -11.70
C LEU A 55 0.94 7.44 -11.22
N VAL A 56 1.33 7.36 -9.95
CA VAL A 56 2.19 8.35 -9.31
C VAL A 56 3.32 7.69 -8.55
N ALA A 57 4.47 8.35 -8.47
CA ALA A 57 5.53 7.95 -7.57
C ALA A 57 5.17 8.36 -6.14
N TYR A 58 5.29 7.43 -5.21
CA TYR A 58 4.96 7.61 -3.80
C TYR A 58 6.11 7.15 -2.92
N ARG A 59 6.40 7.93 -1.87
CA ARG A 59 7.34 7.57 -0.82
C ARG A 59 6.57 7.07 0.40
N PRO A 60 6.62 5.76 0.69
CA PRO A 60 6.02 5.23 1.92
C PRO A 60 6.70 5.78 3.17
N ASP A 61 5.91 5.95 4.24
CA ASP A 61 6.42 6.28 5.56
C ASP A 61 7.04 5.07 6.26
N GLY A 62 7.82 5.32 7.30
CA GLY A 62 8.35 4.27 8.18
C GLY A 62 9.65 3.62 7.74
N THR A 63 10.25 4.09 6.64
CA THR A 63 11.57 3.63 6.19
C THR A 63 12.63 4.70 6.37
N ALA A 64 13.90 4.30 6.54
CA ALA A 64 14.99 5.25 6.76
C ALA A 64 16.27 4.84 6.03
N GLY A 65 17.14 5.84 5.76
CA GLY A 65 18.44 5.63 5.15
C GLY A 65 18.34 4.97 3.78
N ALA A 66 19.10 3.90 3.60
CA ALA A 66 19.14 3.13 2.36
C ALA A 66 17.82 2.40 2.05
N TYR A 67 16.94 2.25 3.03
CA TYR A 67 15.62 1.61 2.85
C TYR A 67 14.55 2.57 2.37
N ARG A 68 14.84 3.85 2.31
CA ARG A 68 13.92 4.83 1.69
C ARG A 68 13.78 4.53 0.21
N GLU A 69 12.55 4.61 -0.25
CA GLU A 69 12.25 4.37 -1.66
C GLU A 69 11.12 5.27 -2.13
N ILE A 70 11.07 5.47 -3.44
CA ILE A 70 9.96 6.09 -4.15
C ILE A 70 9.59 5.14 -5.26
N GLY A 71 8.33 4.75 -5.33
CA GLY A 71 7.89 3.77 -6.33
C GLY A 71 6.47 4.03 -6.81
N PRO A 72 6.06 3.36 -7.90
CA PRO A 72 4.78 3.60 -8.54
C PRO A 72 3.61 3.05 -7.73
N VAL A 73 2.56 3.83 -7.62
CA VAL A 73 1.28 3.41 -7.05
C VAL A 73 0.13 3.92 -7.93
N PHE A 74 -0.91 3.10 -8.09
CA PHE A 74 -2.16 3.52 -8.70
C PHE A 74 -3.10 4.10 -7.65
N MET A 75 -3.84 5.12 -8.03
CA MET A 75 -4.94 5.70 -7.24
C MET A 75 -6.05 6.13 -8.18
N HIS A 76 -7.27 6.32 -7.66
CA HIS A 76 -8.28 7.05 -8.40
C HIS A 76 -7.81 8.48 -8.67
N ALA A 77 -7.99 8.96 -9.87
CA ALA A 77 -7.63 10.33 -10.25
C ALA A 77 -8.47 11.37 -9.49
N ASP A 78 -9.69 11.01 -9.18
CA ASP A 78 -10.64 11.84 -8.43
C ASP A 78 -10.81 11.26 -7.01
N PRO A 79 -11.22 12.07 -6.01
CA PRO A 79 -11.50 11.56 -4.68
C PRO A 79 -12.52 10.41 -4.70
N CYS A 80 -12.30 9.38 -3.90
CA CYS A 80 -13.18 8.23 -3.76
C CYS A 80 -13.54 8.01 -2.28
N GLU A 81 -14.35 6.97 -2.01
CA GLU A 81 -14.80 6.61 -0.66
C GLU A 81 -13.66 6.25 0.30
N GLY A 82 -12.48 5.93 -0.23
CA GLY A 82 -11.36 5.46 0.58
C GLY A 82 -11.56 4.04 1.10
N TYR A 83 -10.82 3.69 2.16
CA TYR A 83 -10.90 2.39 2.83
C TYR A 83 -11.12 2.60 4.33
N ALA A 84 -12.31 2.28 4.82
CA ALA A 84 -12.72 2.54 6.20
C ALA A 84 -12.52 1.33 7.13
N GLU A 85 -12.63 0.09 6.60
CA GLU A 85 -12.50 -1.14 7.41
C GLU A 85 -11.03 -1.47 7.64
N ARG A 86 -10.50 -1.01 8.77
CA ARG A 86 -9.07 -1.11 9.07
C ARG A 86 -8.68 -2.33 9.90
N THR A 87 -9.63 -3.07 10.44
CA THR A 87 -9.36 -4.17 11.36
C THR A 87 -9.33 -5.54 10.70
N THR A 88 -9.67 -5.60 9.42
CA THR A 88 -9.61 -6.81 8.60
C THR A 88 -8.69 -6.60 7.40
N TYR A 89 -8.05 -7.67 6.94
CA TYR A 89 -7.27 -7.63 5.71
C TYR A 89 -8.17 -7.28 4.53
N PRO A 90 -7.75 -6.40 3.59
CA PRO A 90 -8.63 -5.93 2.52
C PRO A 90 -9.20 -7.07 1.67
N PRO A 91 -10.53 -7.24 1.64
CA PRO A 91 -11.14 -8.28 0.82
C PRO A 91 -10.80 -8.15 -0.66
N GLY A 92 -10.62 -6.91 -1.14
CA GLY A 92 -10.26 -6.62 -2.52
C GLY A 92 -8.89 -7.13 -2.95
N PHE A 93 -8.04 -7.53 -1.99
CA PHE A 93 -6.70 -8.05 -2.27
C PHE A 93 -6.47 -9.48 -1.83
N ARG A 94 -7.50 -10.18 -1.32
CA ARG A 94 -7.34 -11.56 -0.88
C ARG A 94 -7.00 -12.55 -1.99
N HIS A 95 -7.32 -12.22 -3.22
CA HIS A 95 -6.98 -13.03 -4.40
C HIS A 95 -5.52 -12.90 -4.82
N ARG A 96 -4.76 -11.99 -4.20
CA ARG A 96 -3.37 -11.72 -4.55
C ARG A 96 -2.42 -12.37 -3.55
N ARG A 97 -1.28 -12.86 -4.05
CA ARG A 97 -0.10 -13.07 -3.22
C ARG A 97 0.50 -11.71 -2.86
N GLN A 98 1.02 -11.62 -1.65
CA GLN A 98 1.67 -10.41 -1.14
C GLN A 98 3.03 -10.76 -0.55
N VAL A 99 3.91 -9.77 -0.50
CA VAL A 99 5.07 -9.78 0.40
C VAL A 99 4.77 -8.82 1.53
N PHE A 100 4.90 -9.29 2.77
CA PHE A 100 4.90 -8.43 3.94
C PHE A 100 6.34 -8.19 4.35
N ARG A 101 6.80 -6.96 4.17
CA ARG A 101 8.12 -6.54 4.58
C ARG A 101 8.00 -5.87 5.95
N ALA A 102 8.68 -6.43 6.95
CA ALA A 102 8.65 -5.93 8.32
C ALA A 102 9.78 -4.94 8.56
N TYR A 103 9.44 -3.80 9.13
CA TYR A 103 10.41 -2.75 9.50
C TYR A 103 10.46 -2.59 11.01
N ASP A 104 11.66 -2.34 11.51
CA ASP A 104 11.88 -2.00 12.92
C ASP A 104 11.60 -0.50 13.19
N ARG A 105 11.74 -0.09 14.45
CA ARG A 105 11.50 1.30 14.87
C ARG A 105 12.50 2.29 14.28
N THR A 106 13.62 1.82 13.75
CA THR A 106 14.61 2.68 13.08
C THR A 106 14.39 2.77 11.57
N GLY A 107 13.35 2.10 11.05
CA GLY A 107 13.01 2.11 9.63
C GLY A 107 13.82 1.15 8.78
N ARG A 108 14.43 0.14 9.38
CA ARG A 108 15.22 -0.91 8.70
C ARG A 108 14.41 -2.19 8.58
N ILE A 109 14.69 -2.96 7.53
CA ILE A 109 14.04 -4.25 7.33
C ILE A 109 14.51 -5.22 8.40
N ALA A 110 13.56 -5.79 9.16
CA ALA A 110 13.78 -6.78 10.18
C ALA A 110 13.49 -8.21 9.70
N ASP A 111 12.46 -8.36 8.84
CA ASP A 111 12.03 -9.65 8.31
C ASP A 111 11.12 -9.45 7.09
N ALA A 112 10.78 -10.54 6.41
CA ALA A 112 9.79 -10.52 5.34
C ALA A 112 9.16 -11.90 5.15
N LEU A 113 7.91 -11.94 4.69
CA LEU A 113 7.20 -13.17 4.33
C LEU A 113 6.44 -12.96 3.01
N ALA A 114 6.52 -13.93 2.12
CA ALA A 114 5.59 -14.06 1.02
C ALA A 114 4.37 -14.87 1.50
N VAL A 115 3.18 -14.43 1.15
CA VAL A 115 1.93 -15.00 1.69
C VAL A 115 0.80 -14.95 0.67
N GLU A 116 -0.04 -15.97 0.69
CA GLU A 116 -1.33 -15.92 0.01
C GLU A 116 -2.29 -14.98 0.76
N GLY A 117 -3.05 -14.17 0.04
CA GLY A 117 -3.98 -13.22 0.66
C GLY A 117 -4.99 -13.86 1.60
N THR A 118 -5.34 -15.13 1.38
CA THR A 118 -6.22 -15.91 2.25
C THR A 118 -5.58 -16.29 3.59
N ARG A 119 -4.27 -16.14 3.73
CA ARG A 119 -3.50 -16.43 4.95
C ARG A 119 -2.84 -15.18 5.54
N ALA A 120 -3.28 -14.02 5.13
CA ALA A 120 -2.67 -12.75 5.51
C ALA A 120 -2.60 -12.55 7.02
N GLU A 121 -3.69 -12.80 7.74
CA GLU A 121 -3.75 -12.59 9.19
C GLU A 121 -2.76 -13.48 9.96
N THR A 122 -2.56 -14.71 9.52
CA THR A 122 -1.57 -15.62 10.11
C THR A 122 -0.15 -15.07 9.94
N ALA A 123 0.17 -14.57 8.75
CA ALA A 123 1.48 -13.99 8.47
C ALA A 123 1.71 -12.68 9.25
N ILE A 124 0.69 -11.83 9.35
CA ILE A 124 0.74 -10.60 10.15
C ILE A 124 1.03 -10.92 11.61
N ALA A 125 0.30 -11.86 12.19
CA ALA A 125 0.51 -12.28 13.57
C ALA A 125 1.92 -12.84 13.80
N LYS A 126 2.43 -13.63 12.87
CA LYS A 126 3.78 -14.18 12.93
C LYS A 126 4.85 -13.09 12.94
N LEU A 127 4.73 -12.10 12.07
CA LEU A 127 5.69 -10.99 11.99
C LEU A 127 5.64 -10.10 13.23
N PHE A 128 4.45 -9.76 13.71
CA PHE A 128 4.30 -8.93 14.91
C PHE A 128 4.59 -9.67 16.22
N ALA A 129 4.74 -10.99 16.20
CA ALA A 129 5.27 -11.73 17.36
C ALA A 129 6.73 -11.38 17.66
N ARG A 130 7.45 -10.82 16.69
CA ARG A 130 8.80 -10.29 16.89
C ARG A 130 8.74 -8.93 17.58
N PRO A 131 9.43 -8.74 18.71
CA PRO A 131 9.36 -7.47 19.47
C PRO A 131 10.04 -6.29 18.77
N ASP A 132 10.90 -6.55 17.79
CA ASP A 132 11.63 -5.54 17.03
C ASP A 132 10.82 -5.00 15.82
N VAL A 133 9.72 -5.63 15.45
CA VAL A 133 8.90 -5.20 14.32
C VAL A 133 7.93 -4.10 14.74
N ALA A 134 8.00 -2.96 14.06
CA ALA A 134 7.16 -1.80 14.33
C ALA A 134 6.01 -1.65 13.33
N THR A 135 6.24 -1.94 12.06
CA THR A 135 5.24 -1.84 11.00
C THR A 135 5.52 -2.83 9.88
N LEU A 136 4.50 -3.18 9.12
CA LEU A 136 4.64 -3.99 7.91
C LEU A 136 4.25 -3.17 6.69
N HIS A 137 4.95 -3.38 5.57
CA HIS A 137 4.49 -2.93 4.26
C HIS A 137 4.04 -4.12 3.44
N SER A 138 2.79 -4.11 3.00
CA SER A 138 2.30 -5.05 2.00
C SER A 138 2.77 -4.60 0.63
N ARG A 139 3.30 -5.52 -0.16
CA ARG A 139 3.89 -5.25 -1.46
C ARG A 139 3.45 -6.27 -2.49
N ASN A 140 3.37 -5.86 -3.75
CA ASN A 140 3.16 -6.76 -4.87
C ASN A 140 4.31 -7.75 -4.99
N VAL A 141 4.00 -9.02 -5.26
CA VAL A 141 5.04 -10.04 -5.41
C VAL A 141 5.83 -9.84 -6.71
N LEU A 142 5.14 -9.66 -7.82
CA LEU A 142 5.80 -9.57 -9.13
C LEU A 142 6.46 -8.21 -9.38
N TYR A 143 5.76 -7.13 -9.09
CA TYR A 143 6.25 -5.78 -9.38
C TYR A 143 6.94 -5.11 -8.20
N GLY A 144 6.79 -5.65 -7.00
CA GLY A 144 7.44 -5.14 -5.79
C GLY A 144 6.88 -3.84 -5.23
N CYS A 145 5.84 -3.28 -5.82
CA CYS A 145 5.31 -1.97 -5.44
C CYS A 145 4.58 -2.00 -4.10
N PHE A 146 4.70 -0.91 -3.35
CA PHE A 146 3.97 -0.70 -2.10
C PHE A 146 2.45 -0.72 -2.31
N MET A 147 1.74 -1.38 -1.42
CA MET A 147 0.29 -1.48 -1.43
C MET A 147 -0.35 -0.69 -0.28
N PHE A 148 -0.02 -1.03 0.96
CA PHE A 148 -0.47 -0.38 2.18
C PHE A 148 0.43 -0.80 3.34
N ALA A 149 0.36 -0.04 4.44
CA ALA A 149 1.03 -0.42 5.68
C ALA A 149 0.08 -1.19 6.59
N ILE A 150 0.65 -1.94 7.51
CA ILE A 150 -0.06 -2.65 8.56
C ILE A 150 0.64 -2.33 9.87
N ASP A 151 -0.11 -1.82 10.82
CA ASP A 151 0.42 -1.38 12.10
C ASP A 151 -0.18 -2.20 13.26
N PRO A 152 0.51 -2.35 14.39
CA PRO A 152 -0.10 -2.89 15.59
C PRO A 152 -1.25 -1.99 16.04
N ALA A 153 -2.36 -2.60 16.47
CA ALA A 153 -3.50 -1.86 17.01
C ALA A 153 -3.28 -1.48 18.47
#